data_a8375fd6225a3d72729213d027ebac6d
#
_entry.id   a8375fd6225a3d72729213d027ebac6d
#
_cell.length_a   1.000
_cell.length_b   1.000
_cell.length_c   1.000
_cell.angle_alpha   90.00
_cell.angle_beta   90.00
_cell.angle_gamma   90.00
#
_symmetry.space_group_name_H-M   'P 1'
#
loop_
_entity.id
_entity.type
_entity.pdbx_description
1 polymer ?
#
loop_
_entity_poly.entity_id
_entity_poly.type
_entity_poly.pdbx_seq_one_letter_code
_entity_poly.pdbx_strand_id
1 'polypeptide(L)'
;MNNKHDPSDQSAHFGFRKVAAEDKARLVAGVFTSVAEKYDIMNDLMSLGVHRLWKRFAIELSGVGPGQSVLDVASGTGDLAAAFAERAGDSGRVVATDINNAMLDRGRDALLDRGISGNISHALANAERLPFPDHSFDCVSIAFGLRNVTHIDAALNAMYRVLKPGGRLLVLEFSKPLAAIRPFYDAYSKFLPWLGKLVANDAESYRYLVESIRMHPDQKTLKGMMIEAGFKHCDYYNLSGGIVALHRGYKL
;
A
#
# COMPACT_ATOMS: atom_id res chain seq x y z
N MET A 1 -6.67 -23.80 7.33
CA MET A 1 -5.92 -24.46 6.25
C MET A 1 -4.65 -23.68 6.04
N ASN A 2 -3.50 -24.19 6.46
CA ASN A 2 -2.19 -23.57 6.31
C ASN A 2 -1.79 -23.66 4.84
N ASN A 3 -1.92 -22.60 4.09
CA ASN A 3 -1.27 -22.46 2.79
C ASN A 3 0.23 -22.21 3.03
N LYS A 4 0.99 -23.26 3.33
CA LYS A 4 2.44 -23.19 3.21
C LYS A 4 2.74 -22.97 1.73
N HIS A 5 3.35 -21.84 1.44
CA HIS A 5 3.86 -21.52 0.11
C HIS A 5 4.82 -22.65 -0.31
N ASP A 6 4.45 -23.37 -1.36
CA ASP A 6 5.34 -24.36 -1.98
C ASP A 6 6.41 -23.58 -2.75
N PRO A 7 7.70 -23.70 -2.41
CA PRO A 7 8.78 -22.99 -3.12
C PRO A 7 8.88 -23.35 -4.61
N SER A 8 8.21 -24.41 -5.05
CA SER A 8 8.15 -24.83 -6.45
C SER A 8 6.99 -24.20 -7.24
N ASP A 9 5.99 -23.57 -6.59
CA ASP A 9 4.89 -22.89 -7.26
C ASP A 9 5.32 -21.48 -7.67
N GLN A 10 5.89 -21.37 -8.89
CA GLN A 10 6.27 -20.10 -9.52
C GLN A 10 5.05 -19.30 -10.00
N SER A 11 3.85 -19.57 -9.51
CA SER A 11 2.63 -18.88 -9.89
C SER A 11 2.21 -17.82 -8.85
N ALA A 12 1.59 -16.75 -9.34
CA ALA A 12 1.03 -15.68 -8.54
C ALA A 12 -0.38 -15.33 -9.01
N HIS A 13 -1.15 -14.68 -8.15
CA HIS A 13 -2.49 -14.20 -8.52
C HIS A 13 -2.43 -12.77 -9.06
N PHE A 14 -2.97 -12.58 -10.26
CA PHE A 14 -3.30 -11.28 -10.84
C PHE A 14 -4.83 -11.18 -10.90
N GLY A 15 -5.43 -10.58 -9.87
CA GLY A 15 -6.86 -10.74 -9.61
C GLY A 15 -7.20 -12.22 -9.38
N PHE A 16 -8.19 -12.73 -10.07
CA PHE A 16 -8.56 -14.16 -10.01
C PHE A 16 -7.75 -15.07 -10.96
N ARG A 17 -6.93 -14.49 -11.84
CA ARG A 17 -6.11 -15.26 -12.77
C ARG A 17 -4.80 -15.72 -12.13
N LYS A 18 -4.41 -16.98 -12.36
CA LYS A 18 -3.04 -17.45 -12.07
C LYS A 18 -2.12 -17.04 -13.22
N VAL A 19 -0.99 -16.43 -12.89
CA VAL A 19 0.05 -16.00 -13.83
C VAL A 19 1.42 -16.43 -13.30
N ALA A 20 2.45 -16.43 -14.13
CA ALA A 20 3.81 -16.61 -13.64
C ALA A 20 4.17 -15.47 -12.66
N ALA A 21 4.89 -15.78 -11.57
CA ALA A 21 5.26 -14.80 -10.55
C ALA A 21 6.06 -13.63 -11.15
N GLU A 22 6.94 -13.92 -12.11
CA GLU A 22 7.72 -12.93 -12.86
C GLU A 22 6.88 -11.98 -13.72
N ASP A 23 5.72 -12.45 -14.22
CA ASP A 23 4.80 -11.64 -15.03
C ASP A 23 3.91 -10.73 -14.21
N LYS A 24 3.62 -11.06 -12.93
CA LYS A 24 2.69 -10.29 -12.10
C LYS A 24 3.11 -8.84 -11.97
N ALA A 25 4.36 -8.58 -11.65
CA ALA A 25 4.87 -7.21 -11.49
C ALA A 25 4.69 -6.38 -12.77
N ARG A 26 4.94 -6.98 -13.95
CA ARG A 26 4.76 -6.33 -15.26
C ARG A 26 3.29 -6.02 -15.53
N LEU A 27 2.40 -6.98 -15.27
CA LEU A 27 0.95 -6.80 -15.46
C LEU A 27 0.39 -5.72 -14.52
N VAL A 28 0.80 -5.73 -13.25
CA VAL A 28 0.44 -4.71 -12.26
C VAL A 28 0.94 -3.32 -12.71
N ALA A 29 2.20 -3.23 -13.15
CA ALA A 29 2.75 -1.97 -13.67
C ALA A 29 1.93 -1.45 -14.86
N GLY A 30 1.49 -2.34 -15.77
CA GLY A 30 0.61 -1.97 -16.89
C GLY A 30 -0.71 -1.34 -16.43
N VAL A 31 -1.38 -1.94 -15.43
CA VAL A 31 -2.60 -1.39 -14.83
C VAL A 31 -2.35 0.02 -14.27
N PHE A 32 -1.31 0.19 -13.46
CA PHE A 32 -1.04 1.50 -12.84
C PHE A 32 -0.57 2.56 -13.84
N THR A 33 0.13 2.16 -14.90
CA THR A 33 0.50 3.08 -15.99
C THR A 33 -0.74 3.56 -16.75
N SER A 34 -1.71 2.67 -17.05
CA SER A 34 -2.93 3.05 -17.78
C SER A 34 -3.83 4.02 -17.00
N VAL A 35 -3.84 3.90 -15.67
CA VAL A 35 -4.67 4.75 -14.80
C VAL A 35 -3.90 5.92 -14.18
N ALA A 36 -2.59 6.06 -14.40
CA ALA A 36 -1.75 7.04 -13.72
C ALA A 36 -2.31 8.47 -13.81
N GLU A 37 -2.80 8.89 -14.97
CA GLU A 37 -3.40 10.23 -15.17
C GLU A 37 -4.72 10.43 -14.41
N LYS A 38 -5.46 9.33 -14.15
CA LYS A 38 -6.78 9.34 -13.51
C LYS A 38 -6.76 8.67 -12.13
N TYR A 39 -5.56 8.44 -11.59
CA TYR A 39 -5.36 7.67 -10.35
C TYR A 39 -6.14 8.27 -9.17
N ASP A 40 -6.14 9.58 -9.03
CA ASP A 40 -6.87 10.26 -7.95
C ASP A 40 -8.39 10.12 -8.14
N ILE A 41 -8.87 10.24 -9.38
CA ILE A 41 -10.29 10.02 -9.71
C ILE A 41 -10.68 8.58 -9.39
N MET A 42 -9.80 7.62 -9.69
CA MET A 42 -10.02 6.21 -9.38
C MET A 42 -10.13 5.99 -7.86
N ASN A 43 -9.22 6.58 -7.08
CA ASN A 43 -9.24 6.49 -5.62
C ASN A 43 -10.50 7.16 -5.04
N ASP A 44 -10.87 8.33 -5.55
CA ASP A 44 -12.09 9.02 -5.15
C ASP A 44 -13.33 8.19 -5.46
N LEU A 45 -13.41 7.62 -6.65
CA LEU A 45 -14.53 6.78 -7.06
C LEU A 45 -14.63 5.50 -6.20
N MET A 46 -13.49 4.84 -5.93
CA MET A 46 -13.45 3.62 -5.12
C MET A 46 -13.76 3.84 -3.64
N SER A 47 -13.48 5.01 -3.11
CA SER A 47 -13.62 5.32 -1.68
C SER A 47 -14.66 6.38 -1.38
N LEU A 48 -15.34 6.93 -2.40
CA LEU A 48 -16.19 8.13 -2.27
C LEU A 48 -15.44 9.29 -1.56
N GLY A 49 -14.14 9.43 -1.83
CA GLY A 49 -13.27 10.45 -1.23
C GLY A 49 -12.81 10.16 0.21
N VAL A 50 -13.31 9.09 0.84
CA VAL A 50 -13.00 8.77 2.25
C VAL A 50 -11.55 8.33 2.44
N HIS A 51 -10.84 7.93 1.37
CA HIS A 51 -9.42 7.52 1.46
C HIS A 51 -8.53 8.60 2.10
N ARG A 52 -8.88 9.89 1.95
CA ARG A 52 -8.14 11.00 2.59
C ARG A 52 -8.20 10.93 4.11
N LEU A 53 -9.37 10.57 4.65
CA LEU A 53 -9.54 10.38 6.11
C LEU A 53 -8.78 9.15 6.59
N TRP A 54 -8.75 8.06 5.83
CA TRP A 54 -7.97 6.87 6.19
C TRP A 54 -6.47 7.16 6.18
N LYS A 55 -5.97 7.88 5.16
CA LYS A 55 -4.56 8.31 5.09
C LYS A 55 -4.21 9.23 6.26
N ARG A 56 -5.08 10.20 6.60
CA ARG A 56 -4.88 11.08 7.76
C ARG A 56 -4.80 10.28 9.06
N PHE A 57 -5.70 9.32 9.26
CA PHE A 57 -5.66 8.45 10.44
C PHE A 57 -4.35 7.64 10.51
N ALA A 58 -3.85 7.14 9.37
CA ALA A 58 -2.57 6.44 9.31
C ALA A 58 -1.40 7.35 9.73
N ILE A 59 -1.38 8.59 9.26
CA ILE A 59 -0.36 9.58 9.66
C ILE A 59 -0.42 9.88 11.16
N GLU A 60 -1.61 10.08 11.74
CA GLU A 60 -1.76 10.31 13.19
C GLU A 60 -1.28 9.10 13.99
N LEU A 61 -1.71 7.87 13.59
CA LEU A 61 -1.33 6.63 14.28
C LEU A 61 0.16 6.31 14.12
N SER A 62 0.81 6.84 13.09
CA SER A 62 2.24 6.66 12.87
C SER A 62 3.07 7.24 14.03
N GLY A 63 2.61 8.31 14.65
CA GLY A 63 3.37 9.03 15.67
C GLY A 63 4.72 9.55 15.15
N VAL A 64 4.85 9.74 13.82
CA VAL A 64 6.06 10.38 13.24
C VAL A 64 6.15 11.82 13.71
N GLY A 65 7.33 12.20 14.17
CA GLY A 65 7.67 13.54 14.62
C GLY A 65 8.96 14.06 13.98
N PRO A 66 9.34 15.30 14.33
CA PRO A 66 10.52 15.95 13.78
C PRO A 66 11.80 15.12 13.90
N GLY A 67 12.63 15.14 12.87
CA GLY A 67 13.92 14.44 12.83
C GLY A 67 13.86 12.96 12.49
N GLN A 68 12.67 12.35 12.36
CA GLN A 68 12.54 10.92 12.04
C GLN A 68 12.74 10.62 10.56
N SER A 69 13.26 9.42 10.28
CA SER A 69 13.43 8.87 8.93
C SER A 69 12.25 7.95 8.59
N VAL A 70 11.55 8.22 7.50
CA VAL A 70 10.37 7.48 7.06
C VAL A 70 10.61 6.88 5.67
N LEU A 71 10.17 5.65 5.47
CA LEU A 71 10.09 5.00 4.16
C LEU A 71 8.61 4.80 3.80
N ASP A 72 8.17 5.38 2.71
CA ASP A 72 6.84 5.14 2.13
C ASP A 72 6.97 4.22 0.92
N VAL A 73 6.50 2.99 1.07
CA VAL A 73 6.61 1.91 0.09
C VAL A 73 5.37 1.90 -0.79
N ALA A 74 5.54 1.74 -2.11
CA ALA A 74 4.47 1.89 -3.09
C ALA A 74 3.74 3.23 -2.92
N SER A 75 4.52 4.31 -2.88
CA SER A 75 4.05 5.66 -2.55
C SER A 75 3.12 6.27 -3.61
N GLY A 76 3.13 5.72 -4.83
CA GLY A 76 2.29 6.19 -5.92
C GLY A 76 2.49 7.69 -6.19
N THR A 77 1.39 8.46 -6.09
CA THR A 77 1.39 9.93 -6.27
C THR A 77 1.93 10.72 -5.06
N GLY A 78 2.42 10.04 -4.02
CA GLY A 78 3.16 10.67 -2.94
C GLY A 78 2.33 11.34 -1.84
N ASP A 79 1.02 11.10 -1.76
CA ASP A 79 0.16 11.75 -0.75
C ASP A 79 0.58 11.48 0.69
N LEU A 80 0.91 10.22 1.03
CA LEU A 80 1.40 9.87 2.36
C LEU A 80 2.81 10.39 2.58
N ALA A 81 3.68 10.26 1.57
CA ALA A 81 5.03 10.78 1.63
C ALA A 81 5.06 12.29 1.92
N ALA A 82 4.16 13.07 1.30
CA ALA A 82 3.99 14.50 1.59
C ALA A 82 3.62 14.75 3.06
N ALA A 83 2.61 14.05 3.55
CA ALA A 83 2.16 14.21 4.93
C ALA A 83 3.23 13.77 5.95
N PHE A 84 4.02 12.75 5.63
CA PHE A 84 5.19 12.37 6.43
C PHE A 84 6.30 13.42 6.37
N ALA A 85 6.55 14.04 5.22
CA ALA A 85 7.54 15.10 5.09
C ALA A 85 7.21 16.31 5.97
N GLU A 86 5.93 16.72 6.00
CA GLU A 86 5.44 17.77 6.89
C GLU A 86 5.64 17.39 8.38
N ARG A 87 5.35 16.14 8.77
CA ARG A 87 5.50 15.68 10.16
C ARG A 87 6.95 15.52 10.60
N ALA A 88 7.80 15.01 9.71
CA ALA A 88 9.22 14.81 9.98
C ALA A 88 9.99 16.15 10.05
N GLY A 89 9.46 17.20 9.41
CA GLY A 89 10.06 18.54 9.38
C GLY A 89 11.43 18.55 8.68
N ASP A 90 12.07 19.71 8.66
CA ASP A 90 13.34 19.93 7.92
C ASP A 90 14.49 19.06 8.40
N SER A 91 14.49 18.64 9.66
CA SER A 91 15.50 17.76 10.24
C SER A 91 15.25 16.27 9.99
N GLY A 92 14.05 15.91 9.51
CA GLY A 92 13.68 14.54 9.17
C GLY A 92 13.97 14.19 7.71
N ARG A 93 13.68 12.95 7.36
CA ARG A 93 13.87 12.47 5.99
C ARG A 93 12.75 11.52 5.61
N VAL A 94 12.18 11.70 4.42
CA VAL A 94 11.24 10.77 3.81
C VAL A 94 11.82 10.20 2.53
N VAL A 95 11.70 8.90 2.35
CA VAL A 95 12.01 8.22 1.09
C VAL A 95 10.71 7.64 0.53
N ALA A 96 10.26 8.16 -0.59
CA ALA A 96 9.13 7.64 -1.34
C ALA A 96 9.62 6.62 -2.36
N THR A 97 9.07 5.40 -2.34
CA THR A 97 9.46 4.34 -3.27
C THR A 97 8.27 3.77 -4.00
N ASP A 98 8.46 3.43 -5.26
CA ASP A 98 7.50 2.66 -6.06
C ASP A 98 8.26 1.75 -7.03
N ILE A 99 7.62 0.69 -7.50
CA ILE A 99 8.15 -0.18 -8.55
C ILE A 99 7.86 0.38 -9.95
N ASN A 100 6.90 1.30 -10.05
CA ASN A 100 6.49 1.94 -11.29
C ASN A 100 7.09 3.34 -11.41
N ASN A 101 7.99 3.52 -12.38
CA ASN A 101 8.66 4.80 -12.60
C ASN A 101 7.68 5.94 -12.95
N ALA A 102 6.63 5.66 -13.74
CA ALA A 102 5.66 6.68 -14.11
C ALA A 102 4.88 7.20 -12.88
N MET A 103 4.60 6.32 -11.90
CA MET A 103 3.97 6.73 -10.63
C MET A 103 4.93 7.59 -9.79
N LEU A 104 6.22 7.23 -9.72
CA LEU A 104 7.24 8.02 -9.02
C LEU A 104 7.43 9.40 -9.64
N ASP A 105 7.54 9.48 -10.96
CA ASP A 105 7.71 10.75 -11.66
C ASP A 105 6.51 11.67 -11.40
N ARG A 106 5.29 11.13 -11.50
CA ARG A 106 4.07 11.89 -11.19
C ARG A 106 4.02 12.32 -9.72
N GLY A 107 4.40 11.43 -8.81
CA GLY A 107 4.48 11.75 -7.37
C GLY A 107 5.48 12.87 -7.10
N ARG A 108 6.66 12.81 -7.70
CA ARG A 108 7.69 13.85 -7.60
C ARG A 108 7.14 15.21 -8.09
N ASP A 109 6.53 15.23 -9.28
CA ASP A 109 6.02 16.46 -9.85
C ASP A 109 4.89 17.06 -9.00
N ALA A 110 3.96 16.23 -8.51
CA ALA A 110 2.90 16.65 -7.60
C ALA A 110 3.42 17.22 -6.26
N LEU A 111 4.54 16.68 -5.75
CA LEU A 111 5.18 17.19 -4.53
C LEU A 111 5.90 18.51 -4.79
N LEU A 112 6.57 18.66 -5.92
CA LEU A 112 7.20 19.92 -6.35
C LEU A 112 6.16 21.03 -6.52
N ASP A 113 5.03 20.76 -7.15
CA ASP A 113 3.92 21.70 -7.30
C ASP A 113 3.35 22.19 -5.95
N ARG A 114 3.46 21.35 -4.92
CA ARG A 114 3.07 21.69 -3.54
C ARG A 114 4.20 22.35 -2.73
N GLY A 115 5.37 22.58 -3.33
CA GLY A 115 6.55 23.16 -2.65
C GLY A 115 7.24 22.20 -1.66
N ILE A 116 6.99 20.89 -1.75
CA ILE A 116 7.56 19.86 -0.87
C ILE A 116 8.75 19.21 -1.58
N SER A 117 9.97 19.61 -1.25
CA SER A 117 11.18 19.08 -1.91
C SER A 117 12.39 18.91 -0.98
N GLY A 118 12.39 19.58 0.18
CA GLY A 118 13.60 19.71 0.99
C GLY A 118 14.03 18.42 1.72
N ASN A 119 13.07 17.68 2.25
CA ASN A 119 13.31 16.52 3.11
C ASN A 119 12.76 15.19 2.53
N ILE A 120 12.41 15.19 1.24
CA ILE A 120 11.87 14.02 0.54
C ILE A 120 12.77 13.61 -0.63
N SER A 121 12.95 12.32 -0.81
CA SER A 121 13.66 11.72 -1.93
C SER A 121 12.85 10.57 -2.54
N HIS A 122 13.11 10.26 -3.81
CA HIS A 122 12.40 9.22 -4.55
C HIS A 122 13.38 8.13 -4.98
N ALA A 123 12.95 6.87 -4.91
CA ALA A 123 13.75 5.74 -5.36
C ALA A 123 12.87 4.66 -6.01
N LEU A 124 13.28 4.19 -7.18
CA LEU A 124 12.66 3.02 -7.80
C LEU A 124 13.04 1.79 -6.98
N ALA A 125 12.05 1.08 -6.42
CA ALA A 125 12.31 -0.08 -5.57
C ALA A 125 11.16 -1.10 -5.60
N ASN A 126 11.55 -2.38 -5.56
CA ASN A 126 10.62 -3.46 -5.32
C ASN A 126 10.45 -3.64 -3.80
N ALA A 127 9.20 -3.66 -3.31
CA ALA A 127 8.87 -3.86 -1.89
C ALA A 127 9.44 -5.17 -1.31
N GLU A 128 9.60 -6.19 -2.14
CA GLU A 128 10.15 -7.49 -1.75
C GLU A 128 11.69 -7.47 -1.57
N ARG A 129 12.37 -6.45 -2.14
CA ARG A 129 13.84 -6.28 -2.11
C ARG A 129 14.19 -4.80 -1.97
N LEU A 130 13.91 -4.23 -0.81
CA LEU A 130 14.19 -2.83 -0.54
C LEU A 130 15.70 -2.56 -0.55
N PRO A 131 16.20 -1.61 -1.39
CA PRO A 131 17.62 -1.36 -1.58
C PRO A 131 18.19 -0.41 -0.51
N PHE A 132 17.81 -0.63 0.75
CA PHE A 132 18.25 0.19 1.88
C PHE A 132 18.97 -0.68 2.90
N PRO A 133 19.94 -0.11 3.65
CA PRO A 133 20.59 -0.79 4.75
C PRO A 133 19.60 -1.22 5.85
N ASP A 134 19.98 -2.18 6.66
CA ASP A 134 19.26 -2.57 7.84
C ASP A 134 19.15 -1.39 8.82
N HIS A 135 18.09 -1.33 9.59
CA HIS A 135 17.92 -0.36 10.68
C HIS A 135 18.02 1.12 10.23
N SER A 136 17.46 1.46 9.06
CA SER A 136 17.57 2.80 8.47
C SER A 136 16.42 3.73 8.80
N PHE A 137 15.23 3.19 9.09
CA PHE A 137 14.00 3.97 9.20
C PHE A 137 13.32 3.81 10.55
N ASP A 138 12.76 4.91 11.06
CA ASP A 138 11.96 4.94 12.29
C ASP A 138 10.52 4.49 12.02
N CYS A 139 10.04 4.73 10.80
CA CYS A 139 8.71 4.32 10.35
C CYS A 139 8.78 3.83 8.90
N VAL A 140 8.08 2.74 8.62
CA VAL A 140 7.81 2.26 7.25
C VAL A 140 6.30 2.25 7.06
N SER A 141 5.82 2.74 5.93
CA SER A 141 4.41 2.69 5.53
C SER A 141 4.24 2.03 4.18
N ILE A 142 3.11 1.37 4.00
CA ILE A 142 2.60 0.94 2.70
C ILE A 142 1.09 1.13 2.70
N ALA A 143 0.58 1.91 1.72
CA ALA A 143 -0.85 2.18 1.61
C ALA A 143 -1.38 1.77 0.24
N PHE A 144 -2.38 0.88 0.24
CA PHE A 144 -3.07 0.39 -0.96
C PHE A 144 -2.13 -0.23 -2.01
N GLY A 145 -0.93 -0.65 -1.57
CA GLY A 145 0.12 -1.25 -2.40
C GLY A 145 0.34 -2.74 -2.14
N LEU A 146 0.13 -3.20 -0.89
CA LEU A 146 0.53 -4.54 -0.46
C LEU A 146 -0.21 -5.66 -1.22
N ARG A 147 -1.49 -5.47 -1.59
CA ARG A 147 -2.26 -6.44 -2.39
C ARG A 147 -1.67 -6.71 -3.78
N ASN A 148 -0.86 -5.79 -4.29
CA ASN A 148 -0.24 -5.88 -5.61
C ASN A 148 1.12 -6.58 -5.58
N VAL A 149 1.70 -6.74 -4.41
CA VAL A 149 2.97 -7.44 -4.20
C VAL A 149 2.82 -8.93 -4.51
N THR A 150 3.85 -9.53 -5.09
CA THR A 150 3.81 -10.96 -5.46
C THR A 150 3.96 -11.85 -4.24
N HIS A 151 4.97 -11.56 -3.40
CA HIS A 151 5.27 -12.30 -2.18
C HIS A 151 5.16 -11.36 -0.97
N ILE A 152 3.98 -11.35 -0.33
CA ILE A 152 3.68 -10.47 0.80
C ILE A 152 4.62 -10.71 1.97
N ASP A 153 4.96 -11.97 2.24
CA ASP A 153 5.91 -12.38 3.27
C ASP A 153 7.31 -11.81 3.03
N ALA A 154 7.81 -11.86 1.78
CA ALA A 154 9.08 -11.27 1.42
C ALA A 154 9.08 -9.74 1.61
N ALA A 155 7.99 -9.07 1.24
CA ALA A 155 7.85 -7.63 1.45
C ALA A 155 7.80 -7.27 2.93
N LEU A 156 7.04 -8.00 3.75
CA LEU A 156 6.99 -7.80 5.20
C LEU A 156 8.37 -7.99 5.84
N ASN A 157 9.11 -9.03 5.43
CA ASN A 157 10.48 -9.27 5.89
C ASN A 157 11.44 -8.14 5.47
N ALA A 158 11.34 -7.66 4.23
CA ALA A 158 12.16 -6.54 3.76
C ALA A 158 11.86 -5.24 4.52
N MET A 159 10.58 -4.95 4.80
CA MET A 159 10.17 -3.81 5.61
C MET A 159 10.62 -3.95 7.07
N TYR A 160 10.54 -5.16 7.65
CA TYR A 160 11.07 -5.43 8.99
C TYR A 160 12.60 -5.19 9.05
N ARG A 161 13.35 -5.67 8.06
CA ARG A 161 14.80 -5.54 8.00
C ARG A 161 15.24 -4.07 8.05
N VAL A 162 14.64 -3.21 7.24
CA VAL A 162 15.04 -1.80 7.13
C VAL A 162 14.58 -0.92 8.30
N LEU A 163 13.65 -1.39 9.13
CA LEU A 163 13.24 -0.69 10.34
C LEU A 163 14.32 -0.75 11.42
N LYS A 164 14.51 0.36 12.11
CA LYS A 164 15.30 0.42 13.35
C LYS A 164 14.62 -0.38 14.47
N PRO A 165 15.37 -0.88 15.49
CA PRO A 165 14.77 -1.29 16.76
C PRO A 165 13.93 -0.14 17.33
N GLY A 166 12.72 -0.45 17.81
CA GLY A 166 11.72 0.55 18.23
C GLY A 166 10.91 1.17 17.07
N GLY A 167 11.30 0.90 15.84
CA GLY A 167 10.58 1.37 14.65
C GLY A 167 9.27 0.63 14.41
N ARG A 168 8.42 1.18 13.57
CA ARG A 168 7.06 0.68 13.33
C ARG A 168 6.70 0.59 11.85
N LEU A 169 5.95 -0.46 11.50
CA LEU A 169 5.32 -0.64 10.21
C LEU A 169 3.85 -0.24 10.29
N LEU A 170 3.38 0.49 9.28
CA LEU A 170 1.97 0.77 9.02
C LEU A 170 1.56 0.18 7.67
N VAL A 171 0.50 -0.61 7.68
CA VAL A 171 -0.10 -1.16 6.46
C VAL A 171 -1.55 -0.71 6.39
N LEU A 172 -1.84 0.22 5.48
CA LEU A 172 -3.19 0.68 5.19
C LEU A 172 -3.68 -0.02 3.91
N GLU A 173 -4.65 -0.92 4.03
CA GLU A 173 -5.09 -1.71 2.87
C GLU A 173 -6.59 -2.05 2.94
N PHE A 174 -7.18 -2.28 1.76
CA PHE A 174 -8.52 -2.86 1.69
C PHE A 174 -8.55 -4.23 2.38
N SER A 175 -9.69 -4.54 2.98
CA SER A 175 -9.83 -5.76 3.75
C SER A 175 -11.26 -6.32 3.66
N LYS A 176 -11.62 -7.23 4.56
CA LYS A 176 -12.93 -7.86 4.56
C LYS A 176 -13.93 -7.04 5.37
N PRO A 177 -14.98 -6.50 4.74
CA PRO A 177 -15.99 -5.73 5.46
C PRO A 177 -16.73 -6.59 6.49
N LEU A 178 -17.15 -5.95 7.59
CA LEU A 178 -18.00 -6.56 8.60
C LEU A 178 -19.28 -7.11 7.97
N ALA A 179 -19.82 -8.18 8.52
CA ALA A 179 -20.98 -8.90 7.98
C ALA A 179 -22.19 -7.98 7.70
N ALA A 180 -22.42 -6.99 8.57
CA ALA A 180 -23.55 -6.07 8.44
C ALA A 180 -23.49 -5.17 7.19
N ILE A 181 -22.30 -4.80 6.74
CA ILE A 181 -22.13 -3.90 5.57
C ILE A 181 -21.71 -4.64 4.30
N ARG A 182 -21.36 -5.91 4.40
CA ARG A 182 -20.93 -6.75 3.27
C ARG A 182 -21.90 -6.72 2.08
N PRO A 183 -23.22 -6.87 2.24
CA PRO A 183 -24.16 -6.85 1.11
C PRO A 183 -24.10 -5.54 0.31
N PHE A 184 -24.01 -4.40 1.00
CA PHE A 184 -23.91 -3.08 0.37
C PHE A 184 -22.57 -2.90 -0.35
N TYR A 185 -21.48 -3.32 0.27
CA TYR A 185 -20.15 -3.29 -0.35
C TYR A 185 -20.06 -4.19 -1.57
N ASP A 186 -20.64 -5.40 -1.52
CA ASP A 186 -20.65 -6.34 -2.66
C ASP A 186 -21.47 -5.78 -3.83
N ALA A 187 -22.60 -5.14 -3.56
CA ALA A 187 -23.39 -4.47 -4.59
C ALA A 187 -22.59 -3.32 -5.23
N TYR A 188 -21.97 -2.46 -4.40
CA TYR A 188 -21.14 -1.37 -4.86
C TYR A 188 -19.93 -1.86 -5.70
N SER A 189 -19.23 -2.87 -5.22
CA SER A 189 -18.04 -3.42 -5.90
C SER A 189 -18.34 -4.02 -7.28
N LYS A 190 -19.56 -4.56 -7.48
CA LYS A 190 -20.01 -5.05 -8.79
C LYS A 190 -20.26 -3.91 -9.79
N PHE A 191 -20.59 -2.73 -9.29
CA PHE A 191 -20.89 -1.56 -10.12
C PHE A 191 -19.63 -0.77 -10.53
N LEU A 192 -18.53 -0.91 -9.77
CA LEU A 192 -17.27 -0.20 -10.00
C LEU A 192 -16.68 -0.38 -11.41
N PRO A 193 -16.60 -1.60 -12.02
CA PRO A 193 -16.05 -1.76 -13.36
C PRO A 193 -16.86 -1.02 -14.43
N TRP A 194 -18.19 -0.94 -14.27
CA TRP A 194 -19.05 -0.16 -15.17
C TRP A 194 -18.79 1.35 -15.04
N LEU A 195 -18.67 1.85 -13.81
CA LEU A 195 -18.27 3.23 -13.54
C LEU A 195 -16.87 3.54 -14.11
N GLY A 196 -15.92 2.63 -13.95
CA GLY A 196 -14.57 2.76 -14.49
C GLY A 196 -14.56 2.89 -16.02
N LYS A 197 -15.40 2.11 -16.70
CA LYS A 197 -15.59 2.24 -18.15
C LYS A 197 -16.16 3.62 -18.53
N LEU A 198 -17.14 4.12 -17.78
CA LEU A 198 -17.80 5.40 -18.07
C LEU A 198 -16.87 6.59 -17.83
N VAL A 199 -16.11 6.58 -16.73
CA VAL A 199 -15.32 7.75 -16.27
C VAL A 199 -13.90 7.72 -16.82
N ALA A 200 -13.27 6.55 -16.85
CA ALA A 200 -11.87 6.39 -17.20
C ALA A 200 -11.64 5.67 -18.54
N ASN A 201 -12.69 5.13 -19.15
CA ASN A 201 -12.63 4.24 -20.32
C ASN A 201 -11.73 2.99 -20.07
N ASP A 202 -11.64 2.52 -18.83
CA ASP A 202 -10.76 1.41 -18.40
C ASP A 202 -11.48 0.47 -17.43
N ALA A 203 -12.32 -0.39 -17.96
CA ALA A 203 -13.05 -1.39 -17.17
C ALA A 203 -12.12 -2.50 -16.62
N GLU A 204 -11.01 -2.80 -17.31
CA GLU A 204 -10.11 -3.88 -16.92
C GLU A 204 -9.32 -3.55 -15.66
N SER A 205 -8.76 -2.35 -15.57
CA SER A 205 -8.05 -1.89 -14.38
C SER A 205 -8.96 -1.87 -13.13
N TYR A 206 -10.20 -1.40 -13.29
CA TYR A 206 -11.17 -1.43 -12.18
C TYR A 206 -11.60 -2.85 -11.79
N ARG A 207 -11.71 -3.77 -12.75
CA ARG A 207 -11.94 -5.19 -12.47
C ARG A 207 -10.78 -5.79 -11.67
N TYR A 208 -9.55 -5.56 -12.12
CA TYR A 208 -8.36 -6.01 -11.41
C TYR A 208 -8.33 -5.50 -9.96
N LEU A 209 -8.67 -4.22 -9.74
CA LEU A 209 -8.73 -3.65 -8.39
C LEU A 209 -9.71 -4.39 -7.50
N VAL A 210 -10.95 -4.63 -7.97
CA VAL A 210 -11.96 -5.38 -7.19
C VAL A 210 -11.49 -6.80 -6.91
N GLU A 211 -10.90 -7.47 -7.89
CA GLU A 211 -10.42 -8.84 -7.73
C GLU A 211 -9.22 -8.92 -6.79
N SER A 212 -8.25 -8.00 -6.90
CA SER A 212 -7.08 -7.96 -6.02
C SER A 212 -7.46 -7.70 -4.56
N ILE A 213 -8.46 -6.84 -4.30
CA ILE A 213 -9.03 -6.62 -2.97
C ILE A 213 -9.63 -7.92 -2.40
N ARG A 214 -10.34 -8.68 -3.22
CA ARG A 214 -10.96 -9.94 -2.79
C ARG A 214 -9.94 -11.03 -2.49
N MET A 215 -8.80 -11.03 -3.20
CA MET A 215 -7.70 -11.97 -3.00
C MET A 215 -6.80 -11.60 -1.81
N HIS A 216 -6.82 -10.33 -1.38
CA HIS A 216 -5.99 -9.87 -0.27
C HIS A 216 -6.38 -10.55 1.06
N PRO A 217 -5.40 -10.88 1.93
CA PRO A 217 -5.66 -11.42 3.25
C PRO A 217 -6.63 -10.55 4.07
N ASP A 218 -7.44 -11.19 4.92
CA ASP A 218 -8.24 -10.46 5.90
C ASP A 218 -7.37 -9.89 7.03
N GLN A 219 -7.98 -9.07 7.89
CA GLN A 219 -7.29 -8.36 8.97
C GLN A 219 -6.51 -9.30 9.90
N LYS A 220 -7.10 -10.44 10.27
CA LYS A 220 -6.47 -11.40 11.20
C LYS A 220 -5.32 -12.13 10.53
N THR A 221 -5.50 -12.52 9.28
CA THR A 221 -4.48 -13.21 8.48
C THR A 221 -3.28 -12.30 8.27
N LEU A 222 -3.49 -11.03 7.86
CA LEU A 222 -2.38 -10.09 7.68
C LEU A 222 -1.67 -9.79 9.00
N LYS A 223 -2.40 -9.63 10.11
CA LYS A 223 -1.78 -9.51 11.45
C LYS A 223 -0.90 -10.73 11.76
N GLY A 224 -1.36 -11.95 11.44
CA GLY A 224 -0.57 -13.18 11.60
C GLY A 224 0.72 -13.16 10.79
N MET A 225 0.64 -12.78 9.51
CA MET A 225 1.80 -12.65 8.62
C MET A 225 2.82 -11.62 9.14
N MET A 226 2.36 -10.49 9.70
CA MET A 226 3.24 -9.50 10.33
C MET A 226 3.96 -10.09 11.55
N ILE A 227 3.26 -10.86 12.38
CA ILE A 227 3.87 -11.54 13.55
C ILE A 227 4.92 -12.57 13.08
N GLU A 228 4.62 -13.36 12.06
CA GLU A 228 5.55 -14.32 11.45
C GLU A 228 6.80 -13.64 10.86
N ALA A 229 6.66 -12.44 10.30
CA ALA A 229 7.77 -11.62 9.84
C ALA A 229 8.61 -10.99 10.98
N GLY A 230 8.24 -11.19 12.25
CA GLY A 230 8.98 -10.76 13.43
C GLY A 230 8.41 -9.55 14.17
N PHE A 231 7.39 -8.89 13.62
CA PHE A 231 6.78 -7.72 14.27
C PHE A 231 6.11 -8.12 15.60
N LYS A 232 6.22 -7.21 16.57
CA LYS A 232 5.60 -7.33 17.90
C LYS A 232 4.51 -6.26 18.07
N HIS A 233 3.66 -6.44 19.08
CA HIS A 233 2.56 -5.51 19.37
C HIS A 233 1.75 -5.16 18.11
N CYS A 234 1.43 -6.21 17.32
CA CYS A 234 0.65 -6.05 16.10
C CYS A 234 -0.82 -5.83 16.42
N ASP A 235 -1.36 -4.71 15.96
CA ASP A 235 -2.78 -4.38 16.05
C ASP A 235 -3.34 -4.00 14.70
N TYR A 236 -4.67 -4.02 14.57
CA TYR A 236 -5.36 -3.47 13.41
C TYR A 236 -6.61 -2.69 13.82
N TYR A 237 -6.91 -1.66 13.03
CA TYR A 237 -8.05 -0.77 13.19
C TYR A 237 -8.92 -0.86 11.95
N ASN A 238 -10.16 -1.28 12.15
CA ASN A 238 -11.14 -1.33 11.07
C ASN A 238 -11.66 0.08 10.76
N LEU A 239 -11.53 0.48 9.51
CA LEU A 239 -12.01 1.75 9.00
C LEU A 239 -13.20 1.50 8.08
N SER A 240 -14.19 2.41 8.08
CA SER A 240 -15.44 2.28 7.29
C SER A 240 -16.04 0.88 7.37
N GLY A 241 -16.19 0.38 8.62
CA GLY A 241 -16.79 -0.94 8.86
C GLY A 241 -15.96 -2.11 8.34
N GLY A 242 -14.65 -1.98 8.27
CA GLY A 242 -13.71 -3.03 7.85
C GLY A 242 -13.47 -3.12 6.34
N ILE A 243 -14.04 -2.22 5.53
CA ILE A 243 -13.72 -2.09 4.10
C ILE A 243 -12.22 -1.85 3.92
N VAL A 244 -11.64 -1.06 4.84
CA VAL A 244 -10.21 -0.81 4.95
C VAL A 244 -9.77 -1.15 6.36
N ALA A 245 -8.55 -1.64 6.52
CA ALA A 245 -7.91 -1.83 7.80
C ALA A 245 -6.53 -1.17 7.81
N LEU A 246 -6.20 -0.54 8.92
CA LEU A 246 -4.85 -0.05 9.20
C LEU A 246 -4.21 -0.99 10.21
N HIS A 247 -3.16 -1.69 9.80
CA HIS A 247 -2.34 -2.51 10.68
C HIS A 247 -1.12 -1.74 11.15
N ARG A 248 -0.72 -1.98 12.39
CA ARG A 248 0.51 -1.45 12.97
C ARG A 248 1.25 -2.56 13.70
N GLY A 249 2.55 -2.64 13.50
CA GLY A 249 3.44 -3.57 14.21
C GLY A 249 4.78 -2.90 14.48
N TYR A 250 5.47 -3.33 15.54
CA TYR A 250 6.75 -2.77 15.98
C TYR A 250 7.88 -3.76 15.82
N LYS A 251 9.07 -3.27 15.49
CA LYS A 251 10.32 -4.00 15.61
C LYS A 251 10.92 -3.70 16.99
N LEU A 252 11.01 -4.73 17.85
CA LEU A 252 11.60 -4.63 19.18
C LEU A 252 12.96 -5.33 19.19
#